data_44d6e6da03f952c0fd0784b36d56385a
#
_entry.id   44d6e6da03f952c0fd0784b36d56385a
#
_cell.length_a   1.000
_cell.length_b   1.000
_cell.length_c   1.000
_cell.angle_alpha   90.00
_cell.angle_beta   90.00
_cell.angle_gamma   90.00
#
_symmetry.space_group_name_H-M   'P 1'
#
loop_
_entity.id
_entity.type
_entity.pdbx_description
1 polymer ?
#
loop_
_entity_poly.entity_id
_entity_poly.type
_entity_poly.pdbx_seq_one_letter_code
_entity_poly.pdbx_strand_id
1 'polypeptide(L)'
;MTMKRAHTAFHTKRSLTRIVATVGPVSNSTAMLTRLARAGVSVFRLNMSHGDPTTHARTIATIRAVAKSLKLEIGILADLPGPKIRLTMIERGETIRLRHGDPVRIARGTGVIDPDARPITLHVDYKRFTDDVGTGDRVLIDDGAVQLRVRANRRGVVECVCEVGGNISSRKGVNLPETAVSLTAPTARDRVLADWAVRHGADFVALSFVQTAADITSLRRTLTRSAKASRSRIPGIVAKIERPVA
;
A
#
# COMPACT_ATOMS: atom_id res chain seq x y z
N MET A 1 -0.28 46.03 35.27
CA MET A 1 0.76 45.02 35.02
C MET A 1 0.32 44.18 33.83
N THR A 2 0.75 44.54 32.65
CA THR A 2 0.22 44.10 31.37
C THR A 2 1.06 42.90 30.89
N MET A 3 0.51 41.70 30.93
CA MET A 3 1.15 40.51 30.40
C MET A 3 1.24 40.61 28.87
N LYS A 4 2.43 40.88 28.35
CA LYS A 4 2.78 40.75 26.94
C LYS A 4 2.68 39.28 26.56
N ARG A 5 1.66 38.89 25.77
CA ARG A 5 1.63 37.63 25.07
C ARG A 5 2.80 37.57 24.08
N ALA A 6 3.79 36.76 24.39
CA ALA A 6 4.84 36.41 23.46
C ALA A 6 4.21 35.67 22.26
N HIS A 7 4.03 36.36 21.16
CA HIS A 7 3.81 35.74 19.85
C HIS A 7 5.15 35.11 19.46
N THR A 8 5.30 33.85 19.80
CA THR A 8 6.37 33.02 19.25
C THR A 8 6.06 32.86 17.76
N ALA A 9 6.60 33.71 16.93
CA ALA A 9 6.65 33.51 15.50
C ALA A 9 7.46 32.26 15.25
N PHE A 10 6.81 31.17 14.93
CA PHE A 10 7.44 29.99 14.36
C PHE A 10 7.94 30.35 12.95
N HIS A 11 9.10 31.04 12.88
CA HIS A 11 9.93 31.01 11.70
C HIS A 11 10.46 29.58 11.59
N THR A 12 9.69 28.73 10.97
CA THR A 12 10.20 27.46 10.46
C THR A 12 11.26 27.83 9.42
N LYS A 13 12.55 27.77 9.80
CA LYS A 13 13.62 27.60 8.81
C LYS A 13 13.09 26.53 7.86
N ARG A 14 12.96 26.84 6.57
CA ARG A 14 12.49 25.88 5.58
C ARG A 14 13.38 24.65 5.68
N SER A 15 12.86 23.58 6.31
CA SER A 15 13.56 22.31 6.31
C SER A 15 13.72 21.87 4.86
N LEU A 16 14.92 21.53 4.47
CA LEU A 16 15.18 20.99 3.14
C LEU A 16 14.53 19.62 2.95
N THR A 17 14.31 18.89 4.07
CA THR A 17 13.63 17.60 4.08
C THR A 17 12.13 17.81 4.32
N ARG A 18 11.30 17.23 3.45
CA ARG A 18 9.84 17.24 3.58
C ARG A 18 9.37 16.01 4.31
N ILE A 19 8.46 16.20 5.28
CA ILE A 19 7.87 15.10 6.05
C ILE A 19 6.57 14.67 5.38
N VAL A 20 6.49 13.38 5.05
CA VAL A 20 5.26 12.72 4.59
C VAL A 20 4.71 11.90 5.75
N ALA A 21 3.49 12.19 6.22
CA ALA A 21 2.85 11.46 7.30
C ALA A 21 1.64 10.68 6.79
N THR A 22 1.59 9.38 7.10
CA THR A 22 0.41 8.57 6.78
C THR A 22 -0.71 8.84 7.78
N VAL A 23 -1.90 9.15 7.28
CA VAL A 23 -3.09 9.31 8.10
C VAL A 23 -3.76 7.95 8.29
N GLY A 24 -4.01 7.61 9.54
CA GLY A 24 -4.73 6.41 9.96
C GLY A 24 -5.82 6.73 10.99
N PRO A 25 -6.54 5.73 11.51
CA PRO A 25 -7.65 5.94 12.44
C PRO A 25 -7.30 6.77 13.68
N VAL A 26 -6.08 6.61 14.19
CA VAL A 26 -5.61 7.34 15.39
C VAL A 26 -5.13 8.76 15.08
N SER A 27 -4.96 9.14 13.82
CA SER A 27 -4.38 10.42 13.41
C SER A 27 -5.28 11.27 12.51
N ASN A 28 -6.52 10.85 12.23
CA ASN A 28 -7.44 11.54 11.32
C ASN A 28 -8.28 12.66 11.96
N SER A 29 -8.16 12.88 13.28
CA SER A 29 -8.88 13.95 13.95
C SER A 29 -8.30 15.33 13.59
N THR A 30 -9.15 16.37 13.54
CA THR A 30 -8.73 17.77 13.27
C THR A 30 -7.61 18.21 14.23
N ALA A 31 -7.72 17.85 15.52
CA ALA A 31 -6.72 18.20 16.53
C ALA A 31 -5.35 17.56 16.21
N MET A 32 -5.33 16.28 15.86
CA MET A 32 -4.08 15.57 15.55
C MET A 32 -3.48 16.06 14.24
N LEU A 33 -4.28 16.23 13.19
CA LEU A 33 -3.81 16.78 11.90
C LEU A 33 -3.23 18.19 12.07
N THR A 34 -3.85 19.03 12.93
CA THR A 34 -3.32 20.36 13.27
C THR A 34 -1.97 20.27 13.99
N ARG A 35 -1.81 19.35 14.95
CA ARG A 35 -0.54 19.12 15.65
C ARG A 35 0.56 18.67 14.70
N LEU A 36 0.25 17.70 13.82
CA LEU A 36 1.19 17.17 12.82
C LEU A 36 1.61 18.26 11.82
N ALA A 37 0.67 19.07 11.33
CA ALA A 37 0.96 20.17 10.43
C ALA A 37 1.88 21.23 11.07
N ARG A 38 1.62 21.58 12.35
CA ARG A 38 2.48 22.50 13.12
C ARG A 38 3.86 21.91 13.40
N ALA A 39 3.97 20.58 13.53
CA ALA A 39 5.24 19.89 13.69
C ALA A 39 6.06 19.78 12.40
N GLY A 40 5.54 20.28 11.25
CA GLY A 40 6.29 20.37 10.00
C GLY A 40 5.92 19.33 8.94
N VAL A 41 4.83 18.55 9.15
CA VAL A 41 4.31 17.66 8.09
C VAL A 41 3.92 18.49 6.88
N SER A 42 4.52 18.18 5.73
CA SER A 42 4.31 18.87 4.45
C SER A 42 3.34 18.14 3.54
N VAL A 43 3.22 16.81 3.69
CA VAL A 43 2.34 15.97 2.89
C VAL A 43 1.64 14.95 3.78
N PHE A 44 0.33 14.85 3.68
CA PHE A 44 -0.43 13.76 4.28
C PHE A 44 -0.68 12.67 3.25
N ARG A 45 -0.25 11.44 3.57
CA ARG A 45 -0.46 10.25 2.73
C ARG A 45 -1.73 9.51 3.17
N LEU A 46 -2.59 9.22 2.20
CA LEU A 46 -3.77 8.37 2.34
C LEU A 46 -3.47 7.01 1.71
N ASN A 47 -3.45 5.95 2.52
CA ASN A 47 -3.25 4.60 2.02
C ASN A 47 -4.56 4.05 1.45
N MET A 48 -4.69 4.02 0.11
CA MET A 48 -5.89 3.58 -0.58
C MET A 48 -6.11 2.06 -0.56
N SER A 49 -5.21 1.30 0.06
CA SER A 49 -5.39 -0.15 0.30
C SER A 49 -6.43 -0.43 1.38
N HIS A 50 -6.64 0.52 2.30
CA HIS A 50 -7.49 0.41 3.48
C HIS A 50 -8.47 1.59 3.56
N GLY A 51 -9.53 1.41 4.37
CA GLY A 51 -10.57 2.41 4.50
C GLY A 51 -11.56 2.41 3.33
N ASP A 52 -12.53 3.28 3.40
CA ASP A 52 -13.56 3.48 2.39
C ASP A 52 -13.47 4.88 1.75
N PRO A 53 -14.00 5.08 0.55
CA PRO A 53 -13.92 6.35 -0.16
C PRO A 53 -14.53 7.53 0.62
N THR A 54 -15.58 7.30 1.40
CA THR A 54 -16.26 8.35 2.18
C THR A 54 -15.36 8.84 3.32
N THR A 55 -14.73 7.92 4.03
CA THR A 55 -13.76 8.24 5.09
C THR A 55 -12.56 9.00 4.54
N HIS A 56 -12.01 8.58 3.39
CA HIS A 56 -10.92 9.30 2.74
C HIS A 56 -11.33 10.69 2.30
N ALA A 57 -12.54 10.87 1.75
CA ALA A 57 -13.03 12.19 1.34
C ALA A 57 -13.17 13.15 2.55
N ARG A 58 -13.70 12.67 3.68
CA ARG A 58 -13.77 13.45 4.93
C ARG A 58 -12.37 13.83 5.42
N THR A 59 -11.42 12.91 5.36
CA THR A 59 -10.03 13.17 5.76
C THR A 59 -9.40 14.25 4.88
N ILE A 60 -9.59 14.22 3.56
CA ILE A 60 -9.14 15.26 2.64
C ILE A 60 -9.74 16.61 3.01
N ALA A 61 -11.05 16.68 3.23
CA ALA A 61 -11.72 17.91 3.62
C ALA A 61 -11.16 18.49 4.94
N THR A 62 -10.90 17.61 5.93
CA THR A 62 -10.31 18.01 7.22
C THR A 62 -8.89 18.56 7.03
N ILE A 63 -8.05 17.88 6.23
CA ILE A 63 -6.68 18.34 5.93
C ILE A 63 -6.72 19.72 5.26
N ARG A 64 -7.61 19.92 4.29
CA ARG A 64 -7.75 21.22 3.59
C ARG A 64 -8.21 22.34 4.55
N ALA A 65 -9.16 22.03 5.46
CA ALA A 65 -9.60 22.99 6.48
C ALA A 65 -8.46 23.37 7.45
N VAL A 66 -7.66 22.38 7.90
CA VAL A 66 -6.49 22.60 8.75
C VAL A 66 -5.44 23.44 8.01
N ALA A 67 -5.10 23.11 6.77
CA ALA A 67 -4.15 23.86 5.95
C ALA A 67 -4.57 25.32 5.81
N LYS A 68 -5.84 25.56 5.50
CA LYS A 68 -6.43 26.93 5.42
C LYS A 68 -6.33 27.68 6.73
N SER A 69 -6.70 27.05 7.86
CA SER A 69 -6.67 27.70 9.18
C SER A 69 -5.27 28.07 9.64
N LEU A 70 -4.27 27.27 9.28
CA LEU A 70 -2.86 27.49 9.62
C LEU A 70 -2.13 28.35 8.58
N LYS A 71 -2.76 28.66 7.44
CA LYS A 71 -2.14 29.34 6.29
C LYS A 71 -0.90 28.59 5.79
N LEU A 72 -0.97 27.25 5.75
CA LEU A 72 0.11 26.37 5.30
C LEU A 72 -0.26 25.71 3.97
N GLU A 73 0.75 25.53 3.12
CA GLU A 73 0.64 24.68 1.93
C GLU A 73 0.92 23.23 2.33
N ILE A 74 -0.11 22.40 2.33
CA ILE A 74 -0.04 20.99 2.69
C ILE A 74 -0.49 20.13 1.51
N GLY A 75 0.38 19.24 1.05
CA GLY A 75 0.08 18.30 -0.01
C GLY A 75 -0.71 17.09 0.49
N ILE A 76 -1.51 16.53 -0.39
CA ILE A 76 -2.25 15.27 -0.16
C ILE A 76 -1.79 14.26 -1.20
N LEU A 77 -1.30 13.12 -0.72
CA LEU A 77 -0.83 11.99 -1.52
C LEU A 77 -1.81 10.82 -1.40
N ALA A 78 -2.47 10.45 -2.50
CA ALA A 78 -3.23 9.22 -2.60
C ALA A 78 -2.29 8.08 -3.03
N ASP A 79 -2.05 7.10 -2.15
CA ASP A 79 -1.15 5.99 -2.41
C ASP A 79 -1.94 4.76 -2.85
N LEU A 80 -1.84 4.44 -4.14
CA LEU A 80 -2.57 3.34 -4.78
C LEU A 80 -1.99 1.98 -4.37
N PRO A 81 -2.85 0.96 -4.13
CA PRO A 81 -2.41 -0.35 -3.66
C PRO A 81 -1.47 -1.08 -4.63
N GLY A 82 -1.63 -0.84 -5.94
CA GLY A 82 -0.95 -1.63 -6.95
C GLY A 82 -1.39 -3.09 -6.97
N PRO A 83 -0.68 -3.94 -7.71
CA PRO A 83 -0.98 -5.36 -7.83
C PRO A 83 -0.46 -6.15 -6.62
N LYS A 84 -1.07 -5.96 -5.45
CA LYS A 84 -0.67 -6.64 -4.22
C LYS A 84 -1.19 -8.07 -4.20
N ILE A 85 -0.28 -9.05 -4.17
CA ILE A 85 -0.61 -10.45 -3.95
C ILE A 85 -0.98 -10.65 -2.47
N ARG A 86 -2.02 -11.43 -2.21
CA ARG A 86 -2.48 -11.71 -0.84
C ARG A 86 -2.79 -13.19 -0.65
N LEU A 87 -2.62 -13.66 0.57
CA LEU A 87 -3.24 -14.90 1.01
C LEU A 87 -4.77 -14.76 0.97
N THR A 88 -5.45 -15.87 0.76
CA THR A 88 -6.91 -15.95 0.87
C THR A 88 -7.36 -15.98 2.32
N MET A 89 -8.62 -16.33 2.58
CA MET A 89 -9.15 -16.47 3.92
C MET A 89 -8.67 -17.78 4.55
N ILE A 90 -8.33 -17.73 5.82
CA ILE A 90 -8.13 -18.91 6.66
C ILE A 90 -9.48 -19.27 7.28
N GLU A 91 -9.80 -20.54 7.27
CA GLU A 91 -11.04 -21.05 7.85
C GLU A 91 -11.19 -20.63 9.31
N ARG A 92 -12.39 -20.37 9.75
CA ARG A 92 -12.74 -19.87 11.08
C ARG A 92 -12.02 -18.59 11.53
N GLY A 93 -11.29 -17.92 10.60
CA GLY A 93 -10.50 -16.72 10.93
C GLY A 93 -9.30 -16.98 11.84
N GLU A 94 -8.87 -18.22 11.92
CA GLU A 94 -7.77 -18.64 12.79
C GLU A 94 -6.42 -18.10 12.33
N THR A 95 -5.45 -18.19 13.23
CA THR A 95 -4.05 -17.88 12.94
C THR A 95 -3.26 -19.17 12.83
N ILE A 96 -2.54 -19.35 11.72
CA ILE A 96 -1.66 -20.49 11.50
C ILE A 96 -0.27 -20.13 11.99
N ARG A 97 0.31 -20.96 12.84
CA ARG A 97 1.71 -20.81 13.27
C ARG A 97 2.60 -21.76 12.47
N LEU A 98 3.52 -21.21 11.70
CA LEU A 98 4.58 -21.94 11.04
C LEU A 98 5.88 -21.89 11.85
N ARG A 99 6.64 -22.96 11.80
CA ARG A 99 7.96 -23.10 12.42
C ARG A 99 9.02 -23.29 11.34
N HIS A 100 10.26 -23.00 11.68
CA HIS A 100 11.39 -23.32 10.80
C HIS A 100 11.38 -24.82 10.44
N GLY A 101 11.56 -25.12 9.17
CA GLY A 101 11.55 -26.48 8.63
C GLY A 101 10.17 -27.02 8.24
N ASP A 102 9.07 -26.37 8.62
CA ASP A 102 7.74 -26.84 8.26
C ASP A 102 7.55 -26.91 6.74
N PRO A 103 7.03 -28.03 6.19
CA PRO A 103 6.63 -28.12 4.79
C PRO A 103 5.34 -27.33 4.55
N VAL A 104 5.35 -26.49 3.53
CA VAL A 104 4.21 -25.63 3.16
C VAL A 104 3.95 -25.79 1.67
N ARG A 105 2.71 -25.90 1.27
CA ARG A 105 2.29 -25.84 -0.13
C ARG A 105 1.63 -24.49 -0.40
N ILE A 106 1.84 -23.98 -1.61
CA ILE A 106 1.14 -22.76 -2.06
C ILE A 106 0.48 -23.07 -3.40
N ALA A 107 -0.83 -22.85 -3.45
CA ALA A 107 -1.64 -22.99 -4.66
C ALA A 107 -2.24 -21.64 -5.06
N ARG A 108 -2.43 -21.44 -6.36
CA ARG A 108 -3.18 -20.29 -6.88
C ARG A 108 -4.68 -20.46 -6.67
N GLY A 109 -5.40 -19.37 -6.48
CA GLY A 109 -6.87 -19.39 -6.45
C GLY A 109 -7.47 -18.75 -5.22
N THR A 110 -8.79 -18.95 -5.09
CA THR A 110 -9.62 -18.35 -4.03
C THR A 110 -10.03 -19.34 -2.94
N GLY A 111 -9.37 -20.51 -2.88
CA GLY A 111 -9.63 -21.54 -1.87
C GLY A 111 -9.47 -20.98 -0.45
N VAL A 112 -10.27 -21.51 0.48
CA VAL A 112 -10.11 -21.24 1.91
C VAL A 112 -8.95 -22.09 2.42
N ILE A 113 -8.11 -21.51 3.26
CA ILE A 113 -6.97 -22.20 3.85
C ILE A 113 -7.45 -22.97 5.07
N ASP A 114 -7.27 -24.29 5.05
CA ASP A 114 -7.54 -25.17 6.20
C ASP A 114 -6.36 -25.09 7.19
N PRO A 115 -6.54 -24.60 8.42
CA PRO A 115 -5.47 -24.45 9.40
C PRO A 115 -4.99 -25.81 9.96
N ASP A 116 -5.78 -26.88 9.80
CA ASP A 116 -5.49 -28.22 10.33
C ASP A 116 -4.82 -29.13 9.30
N ALA A 117 -4.78 -28.72 8.02
CA ALA A 117 -4.13 -29.51 6.96
C ALA A 117 -2.63 -29.72 7.23
N ARG A 118 -2.14 -30.92 6.89
CA ARG A 118 -0.69 -31.21 6.98
C ARG A 118 -0.22 -31.94 5.72
N PRO A 119 0.72 -31.38 4.94
CA PRO A 119 1.27 -30.02 5.08
C PRO A 119 0.20 -28.95 4.84
N ILE A 120 0.38 -27.78 5.47
CA ILE A 120 -0.47 -26.62 5.23
C ILE A 120 -0.43 -26.26 3.75
N THR A 121 -1.62 -26.01 3.18
CA THR A 121 -1.74 -25.48 1.81
C THR A 121 -2.28 -24.04 1.87
N LEU A 122 -1.41 -23.07 1.60
CA LEU A 122 -1.77 -21.67 1.48
C LEU A 122 -2.35 -21.42 0.08
N HIS A 123 -3.33 -20.54 -0.01
CA HIS A 123 -3.88 -20.07 -1.27
C HIS A 123 -3.57 -18.58 -1.47
N VAL A 124 -3.18 -18.22 -2.71
CA VAL A 124 -2.87 -16.84 -3.09
C VAL A 124 -3.77 -16.37 -4.23
N ASP A 125 -4.19 -15.12 -4.16
CA ASP A 125 -5.10 -14.50 -5.14
C ASP A 125 -4.41 -14.10 -6.46
N TYR A 126 -3.18 -14.55 -6.68
CA TYR A 126 -2.41 -14.32 -7.89
C TYR A 126 -2.51 -15.50 -8.87
N LYS A 127 -3.20 -15.30 -10.00
CA LYS A 127 -3.52 -16.37 -10.97
C LYS A 127 -2.28 -17.00 -11.61
N ARG A 128 -1.20 -16.26 -11.78
CA ARG A 128 0.04 -16.72 -12.40
C ARG A 128 1.12 -17.11 -11.38
N PHE A 129 0.76 -17.24 -10.11
CA PHE A 129 1.71 -17.55 -9.04
C PHE A 129 2.58 -18.78 -9.38
N THR A 130 1.93 -19.87 -9.81
CA THR A 130 2.62 -21.11 -10.14
C THR A 130 3.38 -21.08 -11.48
N ASP A 131 3.09 -20.09 -12.34
CA ASP A 131 3.79 -19.93 -13.62
C ASP A 131 5.05 -19.08 -13.44
N ASP A 132 4.98 -18.08 -12.55
CA ASP A 132 6.04 -17.10 -12.38
C ASP A 132 7.07 -17.53 -11.32
N VAL A 133 6.69 -18.33 -10.31
CA VAL A 133 7.58 -18.70 -9.18
C VAL A 133 8.44 -19.90 -9.53
N GLY A 134 9.76 -19.77 -9.34
CA GLY A 134 10.77 -20.80 -9.60
C GLY A 134 11.32 -21.46 -8.33
N THR A 135 11.98 -22.62 -8.52
CA THR A 135 12.74 -23.28 -7.45
C THR A 135 13.86 -22.38 -6.96
N GLY A 136 13.99 -22.23 -5.65
CA GLY A 136 14.98 -21.35 -5.02
C GLY A 136 14.45 -19.95 -4.68
N ASP A 137 13.32 -19.53 -5.25
CA ASP A 137 12.71 -18.22 -4.92
C ASP A 137 12.25 -18.17 -3.47
N ARG A 138 12.23 -16.96 -2.90
CA ARG A 138 11.62 -16.70 -1.59
C ARG A 138 10.20 -16.20 -1.76
N VAL A 139 9.34 -16.70 -0.87
CA VAL A 139 7.99 -16.19 -0.68
C VAL A 139 7.92 -15.54 0.70
N LEU A 140 7.76 -14.23 0.73
CA LEU A 140 7.70 -13.44 1.95
C LEU A 140 6.23 -13.14 2.27
N ILE A 141 5.81 -13.45 3.50
CA ILE A 141 4.44 -13.23 3.96
C ILE A 141 4.48 -12.21 5.10
N ASP A 142 3.49 -11.30 5.13
CA ASP A 142 3.37 -10.22 6.12
C ASP A 142 4.65 -9.37 6.21
N ASP A 143 5.04 -8.80 5.08
CA ASP A 143 6.22 -7.96 4.90
C ASP A 143 7.54 -8.64 5.35
N GLY A 144 7.58 -9.98 5.25
CA GLY A 144 8.76 -10.80 5.57
C GLY A 144 8.78 -11.36 7.00
N ALA A 145 7.73 -11.17 7.78
CA ALA A 145 7.59 -11.78 9.11
C ALA A 145 7.62 -13.31 9.04
N VAL A 146 7.13 -13.89 7.94
CA VAL A 146 7.29 -15.32 7.61
C VAL A 146 7.99 -15.41 6.25
N GLN A 147 9.00 -16.29 6.15
CA GLN A 147 9.75 -16.52 4.91
C GLN A 147 9.73 -18.00 4.55
N LEU A 148 9.36 -18.26 3.30
CA LEU A 148 9.35 -19.59 2.73
C LEU A 148 10.32 -19.65 1.57
N ARG A 149 11.00 -20.81 1.41
CA ARG A 149 11.87 -21.12 0.25
C ARG A 149 11.18 -22.14 -0.63
N VAL A 150 11.09 -21.84 -1.92
CA VAL A 150 10.53 -22.77 -2.91
C VAL A 150 11.50 -23.93 -3.13
N ARG A 151 11.02 -25.14 -2.99
CA ARG A 151 11.77 -26.41 -3.22
C ARG A 151 11.43 -27.04 -4.55
N ALA A 152 10.15 -26.98 -4.93
CA ALA A 152 9.69 -27.51 -6.20
C ALA A 152 8.40 -26.80 -6.64
N ASN A 153 8.16 -26.80 -7.94
CA ASN A 153 6.89 -26.33 -8.52
C ASN A 153 6.34 -27.49 -9.39
N ARG A 154 5.30 -28.14 -8.91
CA ARG A 154 4.76 -29.34 -9.53
C ARG A 154 3.25 -29.28 -9.66
N ARG A 155 2.73 -29.57 -10.87
CA ARG A 155 1.30 -29.70 -11.13
C ARG A 155 0.43 -28.53 -10.61
N GLY A 156 0.95 -27.31 -10.67
CA GLY A 156 0.22 -26.12 -10.25
C GLY A 156 0.20 -25.89 -8.73
N VAL A 157 1.08 -26.57 -7.99
CA VAL A 157 1.33 -26.38 -6.56
C VAL A 157 2.81 -26.13 -6.35
N VAL A 158 3.13 -25.09 -5.59
CA VAL A 158 4.50 -24.73 -5.21
C VAL A 158 4.79 -25.34 -3.84
N GLU A 159 5.77 -26.23 -3.77
CA GLU A 159 6.23 -26.84 -2.53
C GLU A 159 7.33 -25.97 -1.92
N CYS A 160 7.16 -25.59 -0.67
CA CYS A 160 8.05 -24.71 0.07
C CYS A 160 8.49 -25.34 1.39
N VAL A 161 9.59 -24.82 1.93
CA VAL A 161 9.99 -25.04 3.32
C VAL A 161 10.00 -23.69 4.04
N CYS A 162 9.55 -23.64 5.27
CA CYS A 162 9.58 -22.46 6.11
C CYS A 162 11.02 -22.18 6.58
N GLU A 163 11.61 -21.05 6.19
CA GLU A 163 12.94 -20.58 6.65
C GLU A 163 12.84 -19.70 7.89
N VAL A 164 11.83 -18.82 7.93
CA VAL A 164 11.55 -17.97 9.10
C VAL A 164 10.11 -18.18 9.49
N GLY A 165 9.91 -18.79 10.66
CA GLY A 165 8.60 -19.09 11.21
C GLY A 165 7.92 -17.87 11.80
N GLY A 166 6.59 -17.93 11.93
CA GLY A 166 5.77 -16.88 12.49
C GLY A 166 4.29 -17.19 12.38
N ASN A 167 3.47 -16.21 12.71
CA ASN A 167 2.02 -16.32 12.66
C ASN A 167 1.49 -15.77 11.34
N ILE A 168 0.61 -16.54 10.69
CA ILE A 168 -0.07 -16.15 9.45
C ILE A 168 -1.55 -15.98 9.74
N SER A 169 -2.13 -14.87 9.29
CA SER A 169 -3.58 -14.62 9.33
C SER A 169 -4.13 -14.35 7.93
N SER A 170 -5.45 -14.36 7.81
CA SER A 170 -6.16 -14.12 6.54
C SER A 170 -5.72 -12.81 5.87
N ARG A 171 -5.67 -12.80 4.53
CA ARG A 171 -5.42 -11.62 3.71
C ARG A 171 -4.05 -10.97 3.86
N LYS A 172 -3.09 -11.61 4.52
CA LYS A 172 -1.73 -11.09 4.61
C LYS A 172 -1.10 -10.93 3.22
N GLY A 173 -0.28 -9.89 3.07
CA GLY A 173 0.46 -9.62 1.84
C GLY A 173 1.49 -10.71 1.56
N VAL A 174 1.69 -11.01 0.28
CA VAL A 174 2.71 -11.93 -0.22
C VAL A 174 3.63 -11.16 -1.15
N ASN A 175 4.92 -11.19 -0.89
CA ASN A 175 5.95 -10.57 -1.71
C ASN A 175 6.87 -11.65 -2.29
N LEU A 176 7.29 -11.44 -3.54
CA LEU A 176 8.16 -12.34 -4.32
C LEU A 176 9.37 -11.52 -4.77
N PRO A 177 10.41 -11.37 -3.94
CA PRO A 177 11.48 -10.42 -4.21
C PRO A 177 12.34 -10.77 -5.42
N GLU A 178 12.56 -12.06 -5.68
CA GLU A 178 13.40 -12.54 -6.80
C GLU A 178 12.58 -12.86 -8.06
N THR A 179 11.26 -12.98 -7.95
CA THR A 179 10.39 -13.41 -9.05
C THR A 179 9.99 -12.24 -9.94
N ALA A 180 10.17 -12.35 -11.23
CA ALA A 180 9.60 -11.44 -12.23
C ALA A 180 8.09 -11.69 -12.36
N VAL A 181 7.29 -11.06 -11.50
CA VAL A 181 5.84 -11.27 -11.53
C VAL A 181 5.20 -10.58 -12.74
N SER A 182 4.31 -11.29 -13.41
CA SER A 182 3.57 -10.82 -14.58
C SER A 182 2.36 -9.93 -14.18
N LEU A 183 2.47 -9.17 -13.10
CA LEU A 183 1.45 -8.24 -12.67
C LEU A 183 1.73 -6.86 -13.25
N THR A 184 0.72 -6.26 -13.86
CA THR A 184 0.82 -4.91 -14.43
C THR A 184 0.23 -3.86 -13.48
N ALA A 185 0.93 -2.75 -13.32
CA ALA A 185 0.43 -1.54 -12.68
C ALA A 185 0.13 -0.47 -13.77
N PRO A 186 -0.86 0.41 -13.59
CA PRO A 186 -1.93 0.36 -12.60
C PRO A 186 -2.95 -0.75 -12.90
N THR A 187 -3.45 -1.38 -11.85
CA THR A 187 -4.57 -2.33 -11.93
C THR A 187 -5.89 -1.63 -12.30
N ALA A 188 -6.94 -2.39 -12.60
CA ALA A 188 -8.27 -1.82 -12.80
C ALA A 188 -8.76 -1.05 -11.55
N ARG A 189 -8.49 -1.57 -10.35
CA ARG A 189 -8.81 -0.91 -9.08
C ARG A 189 -8.02 0.39 -8.91
N ASP A 190 -6.74 0.39 -9.24
CA ASP A 190 -5.91 1.60 -9.17
C ASP A 190 -6.44 2.71 -10.08
N ARG A 191 -6.94 2.38 -11.27
CA ARG A 191 -7.54 3.37 -12.17
C ARG A 191 -8.80 4.02 -11.59
N VAL A 192 -9.65 3.23 -10.92
CA VAL A 192 -10.84 3.75 -10.22
C VAL A 192 -10.43 4.66 -9.06
N LEU A 193 -9.44 4.24 -8.27
CA LEU A 193 -8.92 5.03 -7.14
C LEU A 193 -8.18 6.28 -7.60
N ALA A 194 -7.47 6.23 -8.72
CA ALA A 194 -6.82 7.38 -9.33
C ALA A 194 -7.84 8.43 -9.82
N ASP A 195 -8.92 7.99 -10.48
CA ASP A 195 -10.02 8.85 -10.86
C ASP A 195 -10.67 9.52 -9.63
N TRP A 196 -10.92 8.73 -8.60
CA TRP A 196 -11.42 9.23 -7.33
C TRP A 196 -10.49 10.29 -6.71
N ALA A 197 -9.17 10.02 -6.67
CA ALA A 197 -8.19 10.94 -6.11
C ALA A 197 -8.17 12.30 -6.83
N VAL A 198 -8.27 12.31 -8.16
CA VAL A 198 -8.38 13.54 -8.96
C VAL A 198 -9.63 14.32 -8.58
N ARG A 199 -10.78 13.66 -8.54
CA ARG A 199 -12.07 14.31 -8.22
C ARG A 199 -12.12 14.90 -6.81
N HIS A 200 -11.35 14.32 -5.87
CA HIS A 200 -11.29 14.81 -4.49
C HIS A 200 -10.10 15.73 -4.22
N GLY A 201 -9.38 16.15 -5.28
CA GLY A 201 -8.35 17.18 -5.19
C GLY A 201 -7.07 16.71 -4.48
N ALA A 202 -6.64 15.47 -4.67
CA ALA A 202 -5.31 15.02 -4.29
C ALA A 202 -4.25 15.77 -5.10
N ASP A 203 -3.14 16.14 -4.47
CA ASP A 203 -2.02 16.85 -5.14
C ASP A 203 -1.08 15.85 -5.82
N PHE A 204 -0.97 14.64 -5.25
CA PHE A 204 -0.11 13.57 -5.74
C PHE A 204 -0.84 12.24 -5.74
N VAL A 205 -0.48 11.39 -6.69
CA VAL A 205 -0.90 9.99 -6.75
C VAL A 205 0.34 9.12 -6.82
N ALA A 206 0.53 8.24 -5.84
CA ALA A 206 1.61 7.27 -5.85
C ALA A 206 1.15 5.95 -6.47
N LEU A 207 1.96 5.38 -7.36
CA LEU A 207 1.75 4.06 -7.95
C LEU A 207 2.71 3.06 -7.33
N SER A 208 2.16 2.04 -6.66
CA SER A 208 2.93 0.95 -6.07
C SER A 208 3.36 -0.07 -7.12
N PHE A 209 4.50 -0.70 -6.89
CA PHE A 209 5.06 -1.78 -7.72
C PHE A 209 5.30 -1.37 -9.17
N VAL A 210 5.78 -0.17 -9.39
CA VAL A 210 6.20 0.28 -10.72
C VAL A 210 7.36 -0.58 -11.21
N GLN A 211 7.26 -1.09 -12.43
CA GLN A 211 8.30 -1.91 -13.07
C GLN A 211 8.83 -1.26 -14.35
N THR A 212 8.00 -0.50 -15.04
CA THR A 212 8.35 0.08 -16.35
C THR A 212 7.86 1.51 -16.50
N ALA A 213 8.46 2.25 -17.43
CA ALA A 213 7.97 3.57 -17.83
C ALA A 213 6.54 3.53 -18.40
N ALA A 214 6.13 2.38 -18.96
CA ALA A 214 4.77 2.18 -19.48
C ALA A 214 3.72 2.24 -18.37
N ASP A 215 4.03 1.77 -17.15
CA ASP A 215 3.14 1.83 -15.99
C ASP A 215 2.81 3.30 -15.64
N ILE A 216 3.84 4.14 -15.59
CA ILE A 216 3.69 5.57 -15.33
C ILE A 216 2.92 6.27 -16.45
N THR A 217 3.20 5.93 -17.70
CA THR A 217 2.47 6.47 -18.86
C THR A 217 1.00 6.08 -18.82
N SER A 218 0.69 4.84 -18.43
CA SER A 218 -0.68 4.35 -18.25
C SER A 218 -1.44 5.11 -17.15
N LEU A 219 -0.79 5.31 -15.98
CA LEU A 219 -1.37 6.11 -14.90
C LEU A 219 -1.59 7.56 -15.35
N ARG A 220 -0.61 8.19 -15.99
CA ARG A 220 -0.69 9.57 -16.49
C ARG A 220 -1.90 9.77 -17.41
N ARG A 221 -2.15 8.83 -18.33
CA ARG A 221 -3.33 8.88 -19.20
C ARG A 221 -4.64 8.84 -18.41
N THR A 222 -4.70 8.02 -17.35
CA THR A 222 -5.86 7.93 -16.46
C THR A 222 -6.10 9.26 -15.75
N LEU A 223 -5.06 9.84 -15.11
CA LEU A 223 -5.14 11.10 -14.40
C LEU A 223 -5.52 12.27 -15.32
N THR A 224 -4.92 12.35 -16.52
CA THR A 224 -5.23 13.41 -17.49
C THR A 224 -6.69 13.33 -17.95
N ARG A 225 -7.20 12.12 -18.24
CA ARG A 225 -8.60 11.92 -18.64
C ARG A 225 -9.56 12.34 -17.52
N SER A 226 -9.28 11.92 -16.29
CA SER A 226 -10.09 12.25 -15.12
C SER A 226 -10.09 13.74 -14.83
N ALA A 227 -8.92 14.40 -14.86
CA ALA A 227 -8.78 15.82 -14.64
C ALA A 227 -9.54 16.65 -15.68
N LYS A 228 -9.48 16.25 -16.97
CA LYS A 228 -10.26 16.88 -18.05
C LYS A 228 -11.76 16.76 -17.80
N ALA A 229 -12.24 15.58 -17.42
CA ALA A 229 -13.65 15.31 -17.17
C ALA A 229 -14.21 16.07 -15.96
N SER A 230 -13.42 16.20 -14.88
CA SER A 230 -13.79 16.89 -13.64
C SER A 230 -13.39 18.37 -13.57
N ARG A 231 -12.74 18.90 -14.63
CA ARG A 231 -12.15 20.26 -14.66
C ARG A 231 -11.23 20.52 -13.46
N SER A 232 -10.47 19.50 -13.08
CA SER A 232 -9.56 19.52 -11.95
C SER A 232 -8.11 19.62 -12.42
N ARG A 233 -7.19 19.94 -11.47
CA ARG A 233 -5.75 19.89 -11.72
C ARG A 233 -5.29 18.44 -11.87
N ILE A 234 -4.33 18.18 -12.75
CA ILE A 234 -3.67 16.87 -12.86
C ILE A 234 -2.71 16.72 -11.68
N PRO A 235 -2.85 15.69 -10.83
CA PRO A 235 -1.92 15.41 -9.74
C PRO A 235 -0.52 15.07 -10.24
N GLY A 236 0.50 15.38 -9.42
CA GLY A 236 1.84 14.84 -9.60
C GLY A 236 1.86 13.32 -9.39
N ILE A 237 2.76 12.63 -10.09
CA ILE A 237 2.92 11.17 -9.96
C ILE A 237 4.16 10.87 -9.12
N VAL A 238 4.01 9.97 -8.16
CA VAL A 238 5.11 9.36 -7.40
C VAL A 238 5.23 7.91 -7.82
N ALA A 239 6.33 7.54 -8.48
CA ALA A 239 6.65 6.16 -8.81
C ALA A 239 7.28 5.47 -7.59
N LYS A 240 6.69 4.37 -7.12
CA LYS A 240 7.25 3.57 -6.03
C LYS A 240 8.03 2.39 -6.63
N ILE A 241 9.35 2.50 -6.55
CA ILE A 241 10.29 1.45 -7.00
C ILE A 241 10.51 0.52 -5.82
N GLU A 242 9.82 -0.61 -5.81
CA GLU A 242 9.75 -1.54 -4.68
C GLU A 242 10.39 -2.90 -5.01
N ARG A 243 11.02 -3.02 -6.17
CA ARG A 243 11.66 -4.25 -6.65
C ARG A 243 13.00 -3.96 -7.31
N PRO A 244 13.98 -4.88 -7.17
CA PRO A 244 15.30 -4.73 -7.82
C PRO A 244 15.25 -4.72 -9.35
N VAL A 245 14.18 -5.26 -9.94
CA VAL A 245 14.01 -5.40 -11.40
C VAL A 245 13.22 -4.22 -12.03
N ALA A 246 12.95 -3.17 -11.27
CA ALA A 246 12.22 -1.99 -11.74
C ALA A 246 13.14 -0.91 -12.30
#